data_29910437c57bd4f7629cb25332c12b68
#
_entry.id   29910437c57bd4f7629cb25332c12b68
#
_cell.length_a   1.000
_cell.length_b   1.000
_cell.length_c   1.000
_cell.angle_alpha   90.00
_cell.angle_beta   90.00
_cell.angle_gamma   90.00
#
_symmetry.space_group_name_H-M   'P 1'
#
loop_
_entity.id
_entity.type
_entity.pdbx_description
1 polymer ?
#
loop_
_entity_poly.entity_id
_entity_poly.type
_entity_poly.pdbx_seq_one_letter_code
_entity_poly.pdbx_strand_id
1 'polypeptide(L)'
;MIKKALMSVSVLSAILFSGCDNTAKVPEPSAKAEGRVTTQPIRIGYSDWPGFVAWQVAIEKGWLKDAGVNADFKWFDYSASLSAFAANQLDAVLVTNGDNLVTGSGGTKGVMIMATDYSAGNDVIIAKNGINSIQDLRGKTVATEKGLVDHLLLSTALEDAKIGMNEVKLVNTMTNELPQVFATPDIDAIAVWQPVANQALSAVAGSKIIFTSKDKPGLIYDTLTVNPAHLEANKEQW
;
A
#
# COMPACT_ATOMS: atom_id res chain seq x y z
N MET A 1 -7.48 -65.79 21.81
CA MET A 1 -8.70 -66.67 21.91
C MET A 1 -9.88 -65.90 21.31
N ILE A 2 -10.43 -66.47 20.21
CA ILE A 2 -11.88 -66.67 19.96
C ILE A 2 -12.59 -65.37 19.50
N LYS A 3 -13.30 -65.24 18.45
CA LYS A 3 -13.73 -65.96 17.21
C LYS A 3 -14.61 -64.97 16.44
N LYS A 4 -14.42 -64.95 15.17
CA LYS A 4 -15.26 -64.77 14.02
C LYS A 4 -16.81 -64.74 14.23
N ALA A 5 -17.48 -63.84 13.43
CA ALA A 5 -18.64 -64.25 12.64
C ALA A 5 -18.84 -63.29 11.48
N LEU A 6 -18.79 -63.84 10.27
CA LEU A 6 -19.32 -63.30 9.01
C LEU A 6 -20.86 -63.44 9.04
N MET A 7 -21.54 -62.50 8.37
CA MET A 7 -22.84 -62.81 7.80
C MET A 7 -23.06 -62.00 6.51
N SER A 8 -23.01 -62.69 5.40
CA SER A 8 -23.42 -62.24 4.06
C SER A 8 -24.94 -62.34 3.94
N VAL A 9 -25.55 -61.34 3.32
CA VAL A 9 -26.91 -61.54 2.72
C VAL A 9 -26.92 -60.85 1.35
N SER A 10 -27.07 -61.71 0.35
CA SER A 10 -27.37 -61.37 -1.03
C SER A 10 -28.89 -61.30 -1.24
N VAL A 11 -29.37 -60.30 -1.96
CA VAL A 11 -30.70 -60.34 -2.66
C VAL A 11 -30.60 -59.41 -3.84
N LEU A 12 -30.53 -59.83 -5.00
CA LEU A 12 -31.43 -60.23 -6.04
C LEU A 12 -31.99 -59.08 -6.89
N SER A 13 -31.63 -59.13 -8.13
CA SER A 13 -32.01 -58.30 -9.28
C SER A 13 -33.52 -58.22 -9.53
N ALA A 14 -33.96 -57.04 -9.96
CA ALA A 14 -35.13 -56.90 -10.80
C ALA A 14 -34.86 -55.87 -11.91
N ILE A 15 -34.69 -56.35 -13.10
CA ILE A 15 -34.67 -55.64 -14.37
C ILE A 15 -36.10 -55.39 -14.78
N LEU A 16 -36.53 -54.16 -14.97
CA LEU A 16 -37.71 -53.80 -15.74
C LEU A 16 -37.32 -52.84 -16.86
N PHE A 17 -37.39 -53.31 -18.08
CA PHE A 17 -37.42 -52.58 -19.32
C PHE A 17 -38.73 -51.82 -19.47
N SER A 18 -38.70 -50.53 -19.76
CA SER A 18 -39.79 -49.86 -20.46
C SER A 18 -39.33 -48.56 -21.12
N GLY A 19 -39.45 -48.52 -22.43
CA GLY A 19 -39.98 -47.42 -23.20
C GLY A 19 -39.02 -46.32 -23.59
N CYS A 20 -38.56 -46.38 -24.85
CA CYS A 20 -38.06 -45.23 -25.58
C CYS A 20 -39.17 -44.18 -25.71
N ASP A 21 -38.91 -42.96 -25.26
CA ASP A 21 -39.57 -41.78 -25.79
C ASP A 21 -38.52 -40.72 -26.12
N ASN A 22 -38.37 -40.47 -27.41
CA ASN A 22 -37.33 -39.69 -28.03
C ASN A 22 -37.88 -38.29 -28.26
N THR A 23 -37.94 -37.46 -27.21
CA THR A 23 -38.16 -36.02 -27.35
C THR A 23 -36.85 -35.28 -27.03
N ALA A 24 -36.18 -34.83 -28.08
CA ALA A 24 -35.04 -33.96 -27.98
C ALA A 24 -35.42 -32.68 -27.20
N LYS A 25 -35.03 -32.59 -25.93
CA LYS A 25 -35.05 -31.33 -25.17
C LYS A 25 -33.97 -30.43 -25.75
N VAL A 26 -34.42 -29.30 -26.30
CA VAL A 26 -33.58 -28.16 -26.60
C VAL A 26 -32.81 -27.79 -25.32
N PRO A 27 -31.49 -27.59 -25.37
CA PRO A 27 -30.77 -27.12 -24.20
C PRO A 27 -31.28 -25.71 -23.81
N GLU A 28 -31.82 -25.59 -22.61
CA GLU A 28 -32.03 -24.28 -22.02
C GLU A 28 -30.71 -23.50 -21.99
N PRO A 29 -30.72 -22.19 -22.26
CA PRO A 29 -29.50 -21.41 -22.18
C PRO A 29 -28.97 -21.47 -20.73
N SER A 30 -27.73 -21.93 -20.59
CA SER A 30 -26.99 -21.96 -19.34
C SER A 30 -27.22 -20.64 -18.63
N ALA A 31 -27.74 -20.72 -17.41
CA ALA A 31 -27.75 -19.60 -16.49
C ALA A 31 -26.32 -19.00 -16.47
N LYS A 32 -26.22 -17.71 -16.77
CA LYS A 32 -24.98 -16.97 -16.56
C LYS A 32 -24.49 -17.33 -15.16
N ALA A 33 -23.25 -17.78 -15.05
CA ALA A 33 -22.59 -17.93 -13.78
C ALA A 33 -22.70 -16.56 -13.08
N GLU A 34 -23.60 -16.45 -12.12
CA GLU A 34 -23.62 -15.32 -11.21
C GLU A 34 -22.26 -15.35 -10.53
N GLY A 35 -21.44 -14.35 -10.82
CA GLY A 35 -20.14 -14.16 -10.20
C GLY A 35 -20.32 -14.28 -8.70
N ARG A 36 -19.63 -15.22 -8.09
CA ARG A 36 -19.65 -15.44 -6.65
C ARG A 36 -19.01 -14.21 -6.02
N VAL A 37 -19.82 -13.20 -5.69
CA VAL A 37 -19.36 -12.05 -4.89
C VAL A 37 -18.73 -12.64 -3.64
N THR A 38 -17.44 -12.50 -3.49
CA THR A 38 -16.75 -12.94 -2.28
C THR A 38 -17.32 -12.13 -1.13
N THR A 39 -17.90 -12.80 -0.15
CA THR A 39 -18.57 -12.16 1.01
C THR A 39 -17.57 -11.45 1.95
N GLN A 40 -16.29 -11.70 1.76
CA GLN A 40 -15.23 -11.10 2.57
C GLN A 40 -14.84 -9.72 2.01
N PRO A 41 -14.73 -8.71 2.87
CA PRO A 41 -14.29 -7.40 2.43
C PRO A 41 -12.83 -7.42 1.97
N ILE A 42 -12.52 -6.62 0.95
CA ILE A 42 -11.14 -6.36 0.49
C ILE A 42 -10.43 -5.54 1.57
N ARG A 43 -9.35 -6.06 2.12
CA ARG A 43 -8.56 -5.40 3.16
C ARG A 43 -7.56 -4.44 2.52
N ILE A 44 -7.76 -3.14 2.70
CA ILE A 44 -6.93 -2.08 2.09
C ILE A 44 -6.23 -1.31 3.20
N GLY A 45 -4.89 -1.30 3.17
CA GLY A 45 -4.08 -0.50 4.08
C GLY A 45 -3.88 0.93 3.56
N TYR A 46 -3.93 1.91 4.46
CA TYR A 46 -3.63 3.31 4.15
C TYR A 46 -2.98 4.01 5.37
N SER A 47 -2.42 5.18 5.15
CA SER A 47 -1.81 6.03 6.18
C SER A 47 -2.39 7.45 6.12
N ASP A 48 -1.80 8.37 6.85
CA ASP A 48 -2.27 9.76 7.01
C ASP A 48 -1.88 10.72 5.87
N TRP A 49 -1.46 10.20 4.70
CA TRP A 49 -1.18 11.03 3.53
C TRP A 49 -2.40 11.82 3.06
N PRO A 50 -2.30 13.14 2.82
CA PRO A 50 -3.45 13.97 2.45
C PRO A 50 -4.16 13.54 1.17
N GLY A 51 -3.45 12.95 0.20
CA GLY A 51 -4.03 12.44 -1.05
C GLY A 51 -5.04 11.31 -0.81
N PHE A 52 -4.93 10.58 0.30
CA PHE A 52 -5.84 9.49 0.62
C PHE A 52 -7.21 9.94 1.16
N VAL A 53 -7.39 11.24 1.45
CA VAL A 53 -8.68 11.80 1.89
C VAL A 53 -9.78 11.55 0.86
N ALA A 54 -9.47 11.48 -0.44
CA ALA A 54 -10.43 11.15 -1.48
C ALA A 54 -11.11 9.79 -1.25
N TRP A 55 -10.40 8.82 -0.71
CA TRP A 55 -10.95 7.50 -0.35
C TRP A 55 -11.95 7.61 0.80
N GLN A 56 -11.63 8.41 1.82
CA GLN A 56 -12.55 8.66 2.93
C GLN A 56 -13.86 9.30 2.44
N VAL A 57 -13.77 10.24 1.50
CA VAL A 57 -14.95 10.83 0.86
C VAL A 57 -15.78 9.77 0.14
N ALA A 58 -15.13 8.88 -0.64
CA ALA A 58 -15.82 7.80 -1.35
C ALA A 58 -16.51 6.82 -0.39
N ILE A 59 -15.89 6.52 0.75
CA ILE A 59 -16.44 5.66 1.81
C ILE A 59 -17.68 6.33 2.42
N GLU A 60 -17.57 7.58 2.87
CA GLU A 60 -18.65 8.31 3.55
C GLU A 60 -19.83 8.60 2.64
N LYS A 61 -19.59 8.82 1.35
CA LYS A 61 -20.63 8.99 0.33
C LYS A 61 -21.27 7.68 -0.11
N GLY A 62 -20.74 6.53 0.30
CA GLY A 62 -21.24 5.23 -0.08
C GLY A 62 -20.91 4.79 -1.51
N TRP A 63 -20.04 5.54 -2.23
CA TRP A 63 -19.76 5.30 -3.65
C TRP A 63 -19.13 3.91 -3.90
N LEU A 64 -18.31 3.42 -3.00
CA LEU A 64 -17.74 2.07 -3.11
C LEU A 64 -18.84 1.01 -2.99
N LYS A 65 -19.76 1.18 -2.04
CA LYS A 65 -20.91 0.28 -1.85
C LYS A 65 -21.85 0.33 -3.06
N ASP A 66 -22.13 1.51 -3.60
CA ASP A 66 -22.97 1.69 -4.78
C ASP A 66 -22.35 1.06 -6.03
N ALA A 67 -21.00 1.04 -6.10
CA ALA A 67 -20.26 0.33 -7.13
C ALA A 67 -20.15 -1.19 -6.88
N GLY A 68 -20.72 -1.71 -5.79
CA GLY A 68 -20.65 -3.13 -5.44
C GLY A 68 -19.32 -3.56 -4.81
N VAL A 69 -18.45 -2.61 -4.44
CA VAL A 69 -17.16 -2.89 -3.81
C VAL A 69 -17.32 -2.99 -2.30
N ASN A 70 -17.02 -4.17 -1.74
CA ASN A 70 -16.97 -4.39 -0.31
C ASN A 70 -15.52 -4.25 0.16
N ALA A 71 -15.13 -3.06 0.63
CA ALA A 71 -13.77 -2.77 1.07
C ALA A 71 -13.73 -2.42 2.57
N ASP A 72 -12.67 -2.89 3.23
CA ASP A 72 -12.34 -2.61 4.64
C ASP A 72 -11.00 -1.84 4.68
N PHE A 73 -11.08 -0.53 4.84
CA PHE A 73 -9.92 0.33 4.92
C PHE A 73 -9.37 0.37 6.34
N LYS A 74 -8.07 0.04 6.48
CA LYS A 74 -7.37 -0.02 7.76
C LYS A 74 -6.23 0.98 7.79
N TRP A 75 -6.24 1.84 8.79
CA TRP A 75 -5.15 2.77 9.01
C TRP A 75 -3.94 2.10 9.65
N PHE A 76 -2.75 2.49 9.20
CA PHE A 76 -1.45 2.08 9.73
C PHE A 76 -0.48 3.26 9.69
N ASP A 77 0.56 3.22 10.53
CA ASP A 77 1.79 3.92 10.20
C ASP A 77 2.33 3.41 8.85
N TYR A 78 2.92 4.28 8.06
CA TYR A 78 3.20 3.98 6.64
C TYR A 78 4.01 2.69 6.43
N SER A 79 5.19 2.57 7.06
CA SER A 79 6.02 1.36 6.94
C SER A 79 5.37 0.10 7.53
N ALA A 80 4.49 0.26 8.53
CA ALA A 80 3.70 -0.84 9.08
C ALA A 80 2.68 -1.36 8.06
N SER A 81 2.08 -0.50 7.23
CA SER A 81 1.17 -0.92 6.14
C SER A 81 1.89 -1.80 5.11
N LEU A 82 3.12 -1.44 4.73
CA LEU A 82 3.96 -2.23 3.82
C LEU A 82 4.30 -3.60 4.42
N SER A 83 4.63 -3.63 5.70
CA SER A 83 4.90 -4.87 6.44
C SER A 83 3.65 -5.77 6.52
N ALA A 84 2.47 -5.20 6.77
CA ALA A 84 1.21 -5.92 6.79
C ALA A 84 0.83 -6.47 5.40
N PHE A 85 1.09 -5.70 4.33
CA PHE A 85 0.92 -6.15 2.95
C PHE A 85 1.87 -7.30 2.62
N ALA A 86 3.15 -7.19 2.99
CA ALA A 86 4.15 -8.24 2.81
C ALA A 86 3.78 -9.54 3.55
N ALA A 87 3.14 -9.41 4.71
CA ALA A 87 2.66 -10.55 5.52
C ALA A 87 1.31 -11.12 5.04
N ASN A 88 0.75 -10.67 3.89
CA ASN A 88 -0.57 -11.04 3.38
C ASN A 88 -1.73 -10.75 4.37
N GLN A 89 -1.56 -9.78 5.25
CA GLN A 89 -2.62 -9.30 6.13
C GLN A 89 -3.53 -8.29 5.43
N LEU A 90 -3.08 -7.74 4.30
CA LEU A 90 -3.79 -6.83 3.41
C LEU A 90 -3.87 -7.43 2.00
N ASP A 91 -4.96 -7.14 1.31
CA ASP A 91 -5.18 -7.52 -0.09
C ASP A 91 -4.68 -6.42 -1.04
N ALA A 92 -4.70 -5.18 -0.56
CA ALA A 92 -4.15 -4.02 -1.23
C ALA A 92 -3.59 -3.00 -0.23
N VAL A 93 -2.78 -2.08 -0.73
CA VAL A 93 -2.20 -0.98 0.05
C VAL A 93 -2.12 0.28 -0.80
N LEU A 94 -2.36 1.44 -0.17
CA LEU A 94 -2.06 2.74 -0.74
C LEU A 94 -0.60 3.05 -0.44
N VAL A 95 0.20 3.16 -1.50
CA VAL A 95 1.66 3.21 -1.40
C VAL A 95 2.25 3.99 -2.57
N THR A 96 3.41 4.63 -2.35
CA THR A 96 4.12 5.29 -3.44
C THR A 96 4.65 4.30 -4.48
N ASN A 97 4.82 4.78 -5.71
CA ASN A 97 5.43 4.02 -6.79
C ASN A 97 6.82 3.46 -6.42
N GLY A 98 7.65 4.28 -5.78
CA GLY A 98 8.99 3.89 -5.34
C GLY A 98 8.97 2.79 -4.30
N ASP A 99 8.11 2.93 -3.29
CA ASP A 99 8.06 1.98 -2.17
C ASP A 99 7.41 0.64 -2.57
N ASN A 100 6.51 0.64 -3.56
CA ASN A 100 6.07 -0.61 -4.17
C ASN A 100 7.23 -1.37 -4.84
N LEU A 101 8.16 -0.68 -5.50
CA LEU A 101 9.35 -1.30 -6.08
C LEU A 101 10.31 -1.82 -4.98
N VAL A 102 10.50 -1.05 -3.91
CA VAL A 102 11.30 -1.48 -2.75
C VAL A 102 10.72 -2.75 -2.12
N THR A 103 9.40 -2.76 -1.87
CA THR A 103 8.69 -3.92 -1.33
C THR A 103 8.80 -5.12 -2.27
N GLY A 104 8.69 -4.88 -3.58
CA GLY A 104 8.90 -5.90 -4.62
C GLY A 104 10.31 -6.49 -4.63
N SER A 105 11.34 -5.66 -4.44
CA SER A 105 12.73 -6.10 -4.35
C SER A 105 12.98 -6.95 -3.09
N GLY A 106 12.21 -6.71 -2.03
CA GLY A 106 12.17 -7.52 -0.80
C GLY A 106 11.42 -8.84 -0.93
N GLY A 107 10.86 -9.14 -2.12
CA GLY A 107 10.18 -10.41 -2.41
C GLY A 107 8.64 -10.33 -2.42
N THR A 108 8.04 -9.22 -2.02
CA THR A 108 6.59 -9.04 -2.02
C THR A 108 6.17 -8.18 -3.21
N LYS A 109 5.74 -8.83 -4.28
CA LYS A 109 5.27 -8.13 -5.48
C LYS A 109 3.88 -7.55 -5.27
N GLY A 110 3.72 -6.27 -5.67
CA GLY A 110 2.43 -5.60 -5.77
C GLY A 110 2.16 -5.15 -7.21
N VAL A 111 0.91 -5.22 -7.65
CA VAL A 111 0.47 -4.71 -8.95
C VAL A 111 -0.18 -3.36 -8.74
N MET A 112 0.42 -2.30 -9.25
CA MET A 112 -0.17 -0.96 -9.26
C MET A 112 -1.30 -0.94 -10.29
N ILE A 113 -2.55 -0.86 -9.82
CA ILE A 113 -3.73 -0.87 -10.69
C ILE A 113 -4.28 0.54 -10.96
N MET A 114 -3.94 1.51 -10.12
CA MET A 114 -4.40 2.89 -10.26
C MET A 114 -3.37 3.83 -9.62
N ALA A 115 -3.07 4.94 -10.29
CA ALA A 115 -2.42 6.09 -9.65
C ALA A 115 -3.53 6.93 -8.99
N THR A 116 -3.37 7.25 -7.71
CA THR A 116 -4.38 7.97 -6.91
C THR A 116 -4.13 9.47 -6.90
N ASP A 117 -2.88 9.85 -6.79
CA ASP A 117 -2.42 11.23 -6.78
C ASP A 117 -0.91 11.29 -7.08
N TYR A 118 -0.37 12.49 -7.12
CA TYR A 118 1.08 12.71 -7.18
C TYR A 118 1.48 13.83 -6.24
N SER A 119 2.67 13.72 -5.69
CA SER A 119 3.19 14.73 -4.78
C SER A 119 3.73 15.94 -5.54
N ALA A 120 3.18 17.10 -5.22
CA ALA A 120 3.54 18.39 -5.82
C ALA A 120 3.86 19.44 -4.76
N GLY A 121 4.80 19.12 -3.87
CA GLY A 121 5.25 19.99 -2.79
C GLY A 121 4.87 19.52 -1.38
N ASN A 122 4.30 18.34 -1.23
CA ASN A 122 3.91 17.80 0.07
C ASN A 122 4.95 16.87 0.70
N ASP A 123 5.85 16.28 -0.10
CA ASP A 123 7.10 15.69 0.40
C ASP A 123 8.18 16.75 0.36
N VAL A 124 8.88 16.95 1.49
CA VAL A 124 9.75 18.09 1.69
C VAL A 124 11.02 17.73 2.45
N ILE A 125 12.06 18.52 2.23
CA ILE A 125 13.25 18.56 3.09
C ILE A 125 13.20 19.85 3.90
N ILE A 126 13.17 19.70 5.23
CA ILE A 126 13.11 20.79 6.19
C ILE A 126 14.46 20.88 6.90
N ALA A 127 14.99 22.07 7.03
CA ALA A 127 16.25 22.31 7.72
C ALA A 127 16.14 23.38 8.81
N LYS A 128 17.00 23.28 9.81
CA LYS A 128 17.14 24.27 10.88
C LYS A 128 17.71 25.58 10.36
N ASN A 129 17.57 26.61 11.19
CA ASN A 129 18.13 27.93 10.92
C ASN A 129 19.65 27.85 10.62
N GLY A 130 20.10 28.61 9.62
CA GLY A 130 21.47 28.58 9.13
C GLY A 130 21.74 27.66 7.96
N ILE A 131 20.82 26.73 7.65
CA ILE A 131 20.85 25.88 6.47
C ILE A 131 19.83 26.40 5.47
N ASN A 132 20.27 26.79 4.27
CA ASN A 132 19.44 27.53 3.32
C ASN A 132 19.18 26.78 2.01
N SER A 133 19.98 25.77 1.73
CA SER A 133 19.96 24.99 0.50
C SER A 133 20.38 23.55 0.73
N ILE A 134 20.20 22.70 -0.26
CA ILE A 134 20.70 21.31 -0.21
C ILE A 134 22.23 21.26 -0.10
N GLN A 135 22.94 22.23 -0.70
CA GLN A 135 24.40 22.31 -0.62
C GLN A 135 24.91 22.45 0.82
N ASP A 136 24.12 23.09 1.68
CA ASP A 136 24.49 23.31 3.09
C ASP A 136 24.32 22.03 3.94
N LEU A 137 23.74 20.95 3.38
CA LEU A 137 23.59 19.66 4.06
C LEU A 137 24.90 18.86 4.13
N ARG A 138 25.94 19.25 3.40
CA ARG A 138 27.25 18.57 3.44
C ARG A 138 27.80 18.52 4.87
N GLY A 139 28.07 17.31 5.36
CA GLY A 139 28.54 17.06 6.72
C GLY A 139 27.45 17.16 7.81
N LYS A 140 26.21 17.47 7.45
CA LYS A 140 25.07 17.61 8.36
C LYS A 140 24.41 16.28 8.68
N THR A 141 23.66 16.28 9.78
CA THR A 141 22.86 15.12 10.21
C THR A 141 21.42 15.28 9.72
N VAL A 142 20.96 14.34 8.89
CA VAL A 142 19.62 14.36 8.30
C VAL A 142 18.86 13.10 8.76
N ALA A 143 17.67 13.30 9.34
CA ALA A 143 16.80 12.18 9.71
C ALA A 143 15.69 11.98 8.68
N THR A 144 15.41 10.73 8.36
CA THR A 144 14.30 10.30 7.51
C THR A 144 14.07 8.81 7.70
N GLU A 145 12.94 8.28 7.25
CA GLU A 145 12.69 6.84 7.23
C GLU A 145 13.45 6.21 6.06
N LYS A 146 14.51 5.49 6.40
CA LYS A 146 15.49 5.00 5.43
C LYS A 146 14.91 3.94 4.50
N GLY A 147 15.15 4.10 3.21
CA GLY A 147 14.71 3.16 2.17
C GLY A 147 13.31 3.43 1.65
N LEU A 148 12.60 4.43 2.18
CA LEU A 148 11.26 4.82 1.75
C LEU A 148 11.25 6.15 0.99
N VAL A 149 10.06 6.63 0.67
CA VAL A 149 9.78 7.76 -0.24
C VAL A 149 10.61 9.02 0.05
N ASP A 150 10.70 9.46 1.31
CA ASP A 150 11.46 10.67 1.65
C ASP A 150 12.97 10.46 1.61
N HIS A 151 13.44 9.21 1.79
CA HIS A 151 14.84 8.88 1.51
C HIS A 151 15.13 8.96 0.01
N LEU A 152 14.17 8.59 -0.86
CA LEU A 152 14.29 8.80 -2.30
C LEU A 152 14.34 10.29 -2.64
N LEU A 153 13.47 11.12 -2.04
CA LEU A 153 13.47 12.58 -2.24
C LEU A 153 14.81 13.18 -1.82
N LEU A 154 15.31 12.80 -0.63
CA LEU A 154 16.60 13.26 -0.13
C LEU A 154 17.75 12.84 -1.05
N SER A 155 17.78 11.57 -1.48
CA SER A 155 18.82 11.06 -2.38
C SER A 155 18.84 11.83 -3.70
N THR A 156 17.67 12.09 -4.26
CA THR A 156 17.51 12.85 -5.51
C THR A 156 17.99 14.30 -5.35
N ALA A 157 17.61 14.95 -4.24
CA ALA A 157 18.03 16.33 -3.96
C ALA A 157 19.55 16.44 -3.78
N LEU A 158 20.17 15.48 -3.09
CA LEU A 158 21.62 15.42 -2.90
C LEU A 158 22.35 15.17 -4.22
N GLU A 159 21.85 14.25 -5.06
CA GLU A 159 22.42 13.97 -6.38
C GLU A 159 22.41 15.20 -7.28
N ASP A 160 21.32 15.95 -7.34
CA ASP A 160 21.21 17.21 -8.08
C ASP A 160 22.23 18.25 -7.59
N ALA A 161 22.43 18.30 -6.27
CA ALA A 161 23.41 19.18 -5.62
C ALA A 161 24.86 18.66 -5.76
N LYS A 162 25.07 17.51 -6.38
CA LYS A 162 26.37 16.83 -6.50
C LYS A 162 27.00 16.53 -5.14
N ILE A 163 26.17 16.07 -4.21
CA ILE A 163 26.56 15.63 -2.87
C ILE A 163 26.33 14.13 -2.79
N GLY A 164 27.36 13.36 -2.45
CA GLY A 164 27.23 11.94 -2.20
C GLY A 164 26.45 11.68 -0.91
N MET A 165 25.63 10.62 -0.88
CA MET A 165 24.89 10.22 0.32
C MET A 165 25.81 9.99 1.52
N ASN A 166 27.06 9.60 1.30
CA ASN A 166 28.09 9.43 2.33
C ASN A 166 28.66 10.76 2.88
N GLU A 167 28.29 11.87 2.28
CA GLU A 167 28.69 13.22 2.75
C GLU A 167 27.68 13.82 3.72
N VAL A 168 26.56 13.15 3.97
CA VAL A 168 25.58 13.47 5.03
C VAL A 168 25.53 12.34 6.06
N LYS A 169 25.21 12.68 7.32
CA LYS A 169 25.01 11.69 8.37
C LYS A 169 23.54 11.32 8.42
N LEU A 170 23.17 10.16 7.87
CA LEU A 170 21.79 9.73 7.81
C LEU A 170 21.38 9.02 9.10
N VAL A 171 20.32 9.53 9.74
CA VAL A 171 19.67 8.93 10.91
C VAL A 171 18.35 8.31 10.47
N ASN A 172 18.20 7.00 10.69
CA ASN A 172 16.94 6.31 10.41
C ASN A 172 15.93 6.60 11.51
N THR A 173 14.79 7.19 11.14
CA THR A 173 13.74 7.59 12.07
C THR A 173 12.39 7.35 11.41
N MET A 174 11.45 6.75 12.12
CA MET A 174 10.09 6.59 11.62
C MET A 174 9.44 7.95 11.38
N THR A 175 8.64 8.07 10.35
CA THR A 175 8.07 9.36 9.92
C THR A 175 7.30 10.06 11.03
N ASN A 176 6.49 9.34 11.81
CA ASN A 176 5.72 9.90 12.94
C ASN A 176 6.58 10.43 14.10
N GLU A 177 7.84 9.99 14.21
CA GLU A 177 8.80 10.42 15.23
C GLU A 177 9.64 11.65 14.79
N LEU A 178 9.68 11.95 13.49
CA LEU A 178 10.52 13.00 12.92
C LEU A 178 10.34 14.38 13.58
N PRO A 179 9.13 14.86 13.94
CA PRO A 179 8.98 16.16 14.59
C PRO A 179 9.70 16.26 15.93
N GLN A 180 9.67 15.19 16.73
CA GLN A 180 10.34 15.14 18.04
C GLN A 180 11.85 15.05 17.88
N VAL A 181 12.31 14.19 16.97
CA VAL A 181 13.74 14.00 16.68
C VAL A 181 14.34 15.27 16.09
N PHE A 182 13.62 15.96 15.20
CA PHE A 182 14.05 17.24 14.61
C PHE A 182 14.22 18.36 15.65
N ALA A 183 13.43 18.33 16.72
CA ALA A 183 13.57 19.31 17.81
C ALA A 183 14.85 19.10 18.64
N THR A 184 15.53 17.97 18.55
CA THR A 184 16.80 17.72 19.27
C THR A 184 17.95 18.48 18.61
N PRO A 185 19.00 18.85 19.35
CA PRO A 185 20.14 19.58 18.79
C PRO A 185 20.95 18.78 17.76
N ASP A 186 20.88 17.45 17.80
CA ASP A 186 21.73 16.55 17.01
C ASP A 186 21.29 16.41 15.55
N ILE A 187 20.06 16.79 15.23
CA ILE A 187 19.49 16.71 13.88
C ILE A 187 19.45 18.10 13.24
N ASP A 188 20.07 18.24 12.09
CA ASP A 188 20.16 19.48 11.31
C ASP A 188 18.99 19.65 10.33
N ALA A 189 18.53 18.55 9.72
CA ALA A 189 17.45 18.53 8.74
C ALA A 189 16.68 17.21 8.79
N ILE A 190 15.48 17.23 8.18
CA ILE A 190 14.65 16.03 7.98
C ILE A 190 14.10 16.00 6.58
N ALA A 191 13.84 14.79 6.05
CA ALA A 191 13.00 14.58 4.88
C ALA A 191 11.71 13.89 5.33
N VAL A 192 10.55 14.46 4.96
CA VAL A 192 9.25 14.12 5.56
C VAL A 192 8.11 14.63 4.69
N TRP A 193 6.94 13.97 4.77
CA TRP A 193 5.71 14.41 4.07
C TRP A 193 4.68 15.08 5.00
N GLN A 194 3.63 15.70 4.40
CA GLN A 194 2.49 16.24 5.11
C GLN A 194 1.55 15.10 5.63
N PRO A 195 0.96 15.26 6.84
CA PRO A 195 0.91 16.46 7.68
C PRO A 195 2.09 16.61 8.66
N VAL A 196 2.96 15.60 8.77
CA VAL A 196 4.09 15.55 9.73
C VAL A 196 5.08 16.71 9.51
N ALA A 197 5.27 17.11 8.25
CA ALA A 197 6.09 18.28 7.90
C ALA A 197 5.64 19.56 8.62
N ASN A 198 4.34 19.84 8.67
CA ASN A 198 3.80 21.01 9.39
C ASN A 198 3.98 20.89 10.91
N GLN A 199 3.92 19.69 11.45
CA GLN A 199 4.21 19.46 12.87
C GLN A 199 5.68 19.79 13.18
N ALA A 200 6.60 19.33 12.34
CA ALA A 200 8.03 19.59 12.48
C ALA A 200 8.36 21.08 12.35
N LEU A 201 7.79 21.78 11.37
CA LEU A 201 7.95 23.23 11.19
C LEU A 201 7.42 24.01 12.41
N SER A 202 6.33 23.57 13.00
CA SER A 202 5.73 24.18 14.19
C SER A 202 6.56 23.92 15.45
N ALA A 203 7.23 22.77 15.54
CA ALA A 203 8.03 22.37 16.70
C ALA A 203 9.39 23.09 16.75
N VAL A 204 9.95 23.52 15.60
CA VAL A 204 11.30 24.10 15.51
C VAL A 204 11.25 25.48 14.89
N ALA A 205 11.26 26.50 15.73
CA ALA A 205 11.24 27.90 15.30
C ALA A 205 12.42 28.24 14.39
N GLY A 206 12.15 28.91 13.28
CA GLY A 206 13.17 29.33 12.30
C GLY A 206 13.59 28.21 11.33
N SER A 207 13.03 26.99 11.46
CA SER A 207 13.18 25.95 10.44
C SER A 207 12.41 26.32 9.18
N LYS A 208 12.84 25.81 8.05
CA LYS A 208 12.23 26.06 6.75
C LYS A 208 12.39 24.90 5.78
N ILE A 209 11.50 24.85 4.81
CA ILE A 209 11.61 23.96 3.67
C ILE A 209 12.73 24.46 2.75
N ILE A 210 13.65 23.57 2.36
CA ILE A 210 14.77 23.84 1.45
C ILE A 210 14.69 23.07 0.13
N PHE A 211 13.78 22.07 0.04
CA PHE A 211 13.50 21.30 -1.17
C PHE A 211 12.13 20.65 -1.07
N THR A 212 11.49 20.42 -2.20
CA THR A 212 10.15 19.79 -2.25
C THR A 212 10.01 18.83 -3.42
N SER A 213 9.01 17.96 -3.37
CA SER A 213 8.62 17.10 -4.51
C SER A 213 8.20 17.89 -5.76
N LYS A 214 7.81 19.17 -5.62
CA LYS A 214 7.54 20.08 -6.74
C LYS A 214 8.78 20.34 -7.59
N ASP A 215 9.96 20.25 -7.00
CA ASP A 215 11.24 20.44 -7.70
C ASP A 215 11.60 19.21 -8.56
N LYS A 216 10.87 18.11 -8.38
CA LYS A 216 10.99 16.83 -9.11
C LYS A 216 9.64 16.29 -9.56
N PRO A 217 8.98 16.95 -10.51
CA PRO A 217 7.67 16.52 -10.99
C PRO A 217 7.69 15.06 -11.50
N GLY A 218 6.73 14.25 -11.04
CA GLY A 218 6.60 12.85 -11.45
C GLY A 218 7.52 11.86 -10.73
N LEU A 219 8.34 12.31 -9.78
CA LEU A 219 9.18 11.42 -8.96
C LEU A 219 8.33 10.56 -8.03
N ILE A 220 7.38 11.19 -7.34
CA ILE A 220 6.54 10.58 -6.31
C ILE A 220 5.08 10.66 -6.73
N TYR A 221 4.44 9.52 -6.86
CA TYR A 221 2.99 9.41 -7.00
C TYR A 221 2.50 8.21 -6.20
N ASP A 222 1.27 8.30 -5.71
CA ASP A 222 0.65 7.26 -4.93
C ASP A 222 -0.18 6.33 -5.79
N THR A 223 -0.28 5.08 -5.36
CA THR A 223 -0.95 4.03 -6.11
C THR A 223 -1.81 3.18 -5.21
N LEU A 224 -2.91 2.69 -5.76
CA LEU A 224 -3.56 1.50 -5.23
C LEU A 224 -2.81 0.29 -5.77
N THR A 225 -2.11 -0.38 -4.88
CA THR A 225 -1.29 -1.56 -5.19
C THR A 225 -1.93 -2.81 -4.59
N VAL A 226 -2.14 -3.82 -5.42
CA VAL A 226 -2.89 -5.04 -5.09
C VAL A 226 -1.97 -6.25 -5.06
N ASN A 227 -2.23 -7.17 -4.13
CA ASN A 227 -1.59 -8.47 -4.11
C ASN A 227 -1.94 -9.24 -5.41
N PRO A 228 -0.94 -9.74 -6.18
CA PRO A 228 -1.19 -10.39 -7.46
C PRO A 228 -2.15 -11.58 -7.37
N ALA A 229 -2.07 -12.39 -6.32
CA ALA A 229 -2.94 -13.54 -6.14
C ALA A 229 -4.40 -13.11 -5.86
N HIS A 230 -4.57 -12.04 -5.07
CA HIS A 230 -5.90 -11.48 -4.81
C HIS A 230 -6.49 -10.82 -6.07
N LEU A 231 -5.68 -10.10 -6.84
CA LEU A 231 -6.09 -9.51 -8.11
C LEU A 231 -6.58 -10.57 -9.10
N GLU A 232 -5.82 -11.67 -9.24
CA GLU A 232 -6.19 -12.75 -10.16
C GLU A 232 -7.47 -13.47 -9.72
N ALA A 233 -7.65 -13.71 -8.42
CA ALA A 233 -8.81 -14.41 -7.87
C ALA A 233 -10.10 -13.57 -7.88
N ASN A 234 -10.00 -12.23 -7.93
CA ASN A 234 -11.12 -11.31 -7.71
C ASN A 234 -11.16 -10.17 -8.75
N LYS A 235 -10.83 -10.44 -10.01
CA LYS A 235 -10.71 -9.42 -11.09
C LYS A 235 -11.91 -8.50 -11.23
N GLU A 236 -13.11 -9.01 -11.00
CA GLU A 236 -14.35 -8.22 -11.14
C GLU A 236 -14.58 -7.22 -10.00
N GLN A 237 -13.80 -7.29 -8.93
CA GLN A 237 -13.89 -6.38 -7.79
C GLN A 237 -12.89 -5.22 -7.90
N TRP A 238 -11.91 -5.33 -8.79
CA TRP A 238 -10.86 -4.36 -9.06
C TRP A 238 -11.11 -3.60 -10.36
#